data_6f2370710e2c18d5acc5b24ba3104306
#
_entry.id   6f2370710e2c18d5acc5b24ba3104306
#
_cell.length_a   1.000
_cell.length_b   1.000
_cell.length_c   1.000
_cell.angle_alpha   90.00
_cell.angle_beta   90.00
_cell.angle_gamma   90.00
#
_symmetry.space_group_name_H-M   'P 1'
#
loop_
_entity.id
_entity.type
_entity.pdbx_description
1 polymer ?
#
loop_
_entity_poly.entity_id
_entity_poly.type
_entity_poly.pdbx_seq_one_letter_code
_entity_poly.pdbx_strand_id
1 'polypeptide(L)'
;MSVLVTGGAGYLGSQLVLALRDEGENVVVLDNLSTGYEWAVPRGAELVIGDVGDRLLLNHLMRTRRVDAVLHLAGALVVVDSVADPLGYYLNHSIKTRELIAAAVANGVEHIVLSSSTAIYGHPAENPVPETAPLEPLTPYAVFKASAERMLAEAGASYGLKSVSLRTGHIAGADPSGRVGHAIVGATDLVKIVLEAALGRREYVPVFGTDYDTPDGTGIRDYVHVADAADAHLAALAHLRAGGDSLTVNCGYGQGHSVLEVIDAVQRIAGKVLDVRARARRADDIVSLVADPHRILKTLAWQPRFSNLETILEHALAWEARAAMRAA
;
A
#
# COMPACT_ATOMS: atom_id res chain seq x y z
N MET A 1 -7.13 -21.64 -12.63
CA MET A 1 -6.13 -20.56 -12.63
C MET A 1 -6.04 -20.02 -11.23
N SER A 2 -4.93 -19.41 -10.86
CA SER A 2 -4.74 -18.90 -9.51
C SER A 2 -4.09 -17.52 -9.56
N VAL A 3 -4.42 -16.68 -8.60
CA VAL A 3 -3.79 -15.38 -8.41
C VAL A 3 -2.65 -15.51 -7.40
N LEU A 4 -1.44 -15.11 -7.76
CA LEU A 4 -0.31 -15.03 -6.85
C LEU A 4 -0.26 -13.64 -6.22
N VAL A 5 -0.40 -13.57 -4.90
CA VAL A 5 -0.26 -12.33 -4.13
C VAL A 5 1.07 -12.36 -3.38
N THR A 6 2.02 -11.53 -3.78
CA THR A 6 3.27 -11.38 -3.05
C THR A 6 3.12 -10.32 -1.96
N GLY A 7 3.61 -10.59 -0.75
CA GLY A 7 3.37 -9.72 0.40
C GLY A 7 1.95 -9.84 0.97
N GLY A 8 1.28 -10.96 0.72
CA GLY A 8 -0.12 -11.18 1.08
C GLY A 8 -0.38 -11.38 2.58
N ALA A 9 0.64 -11.55 3.40
CA ALA A 9 0.55 -11.61 4.86
C ALA A 9 0.72 -10.23 5.52
N GLY A 10 1.02 -9.18 4.74
CA GLY A 10 1.14 -7.79 5.19
C GLY A 10 -0.22 -7.10 5.34
N TYR A 11 -0.20 -5.80 5.69
CA TYR A 11 -1.40 -5.00 5.95
C TYR A 11 -2.35 -4.92 4.74
N LEU A 12 -1.93 -4.29 3.63
CA LEU A 12 -2.74 -4.24 2.42
C LEU A 12 -2.91 -5.64 1.80
N GLY A 13 -1.85 -6.45 1.87
CA GLY A 13 -1.86 -7.80 1.28
C GLY A 13 -2.93 -8.69 1.86
N SER A 14 -3.09 -8.75 3.19
CA SER A 14 -4.13 -9.56 3.84
C SER A 14 -5.54 -9.09 3.49
N GLN A 15 -5.76 -7.78 3.38
CA GLN A 15 -7.04 -7.23 2.92
C GLN A 15 -7.34 -7.60 1.47
N LEU A 16 -6.33 -7.55 0.59
CA LEU A 16 -6.46 -7.93 -0.81
C LEU A 16 -6.73 -9.43 -0.96
N VAL A 17 -6.01 -10.27 -0.22
CA VAL A 17 -6.25 -11.72 -0.20
C VAL A 17 -7.68 -12.03 0.27
N LEU A 18 -8.16 -11.30 1.29
CA LEU A 18 -9.52 -11.43 1.79
C LEU A 18 -10.55 -11.09 0.71
N ALA A 19 -10.38 -9.96 0.01
CA ALA A 19 -11.27 -9.52 -1.05
C ALA A 19 -11.28 -10.49 -2.25
N LEU A 20 -10.11 -10.99 -2.67
CA LEU A 20 -10.01 -12.03 -3.71
C LEU A 20 -10.73 -13.32 -3.29
N ARG A 21 -10.61 -13.74 -2.04
CA ARG A 21 -11.30 -14.94 -1.54
C ARG A 21 -12.81 -14.74 -1.45
N ASP A 22 -13.27 -13.55 -1.08
CA ASP A 22 -14.70 -13.20 -1.06
C ASP A 22 -15.30 -13.25 -2.49
N GLU A 23 -14.52 -12.94 -3.53
CA GLU A 23 -14.87 -13.11 -4.96
C GLU A 23 -14.70 -14.54 -5.49
N GLY A 24 -14.26 -15.49 -4.65
CA GLY A 24 -14.10 -16.90 -5.04
C GLY A 24 -12.81 -17.25 -5.77
N GLU A 25 -11.83 -16.35 -5.82
CA GLU A 25 -10.54 -16.59 -6.49
C GLU A 25 -9.70 -17.65 -5.75
N ASN A 26 -8.94 -18.43 -6.50
CA ASN A 26 -7.89 -19.27 -5.93
C ASN A 26 -6.66 -18.43 -5.69
N VAL A 27 -6.27 -18.25 -4.42
CA VAL A 27 -5.18 -17.36 -4.05
C VAL A 27 -4.01 -18.13 -3.47
N VAL A 28 -2.83 -17.88 -4.02
CA VAL A 28 -1.53 -18.29 -3.46
C VAL A 28 -0.82 -17.04 -2.93
N VAL A 29 -0.49 -17.05 -1.66
CA VAL A 29 0.28 -15.99 -1.00
C VAL A 29 1.74 -16.40 -0.96
N LEU A 30 2.64 -15.55 -1.45
CA LEU A 30 4.08 -15.67 -1.24
C LEU A 30 4.54 -14.54 -0.33
N ASP A 31 5.01 -14.87 0.87
CA ASP A 31 5.45 -13.92 1.88
C ASP A 31 6.63 -14.49 2.68
N ASN A 32 7.62 -13.69 2.99
CA ASN A 32 8.73 -14.12 3.85
C ASN A 32 8.51 -13.87 5.34
N LEU A 33 7.34 -13.31 5.69
CA LEU A 33 6.92 -12.99 7.05
C LEU A 33 7.84 -12.00 7.78
N SER A 34 8.61 -11.19 7.05
CA SER A 34 9.50 -10.19 7.66
C SER A 34 8.73 -9.09 8.40
N THR A 35 7.56 -8.72 7.90
CA THR A 35 6.63 -7.75 8.51
C THR A 35 5.19 -8.24 8.51
N GLY A 36 4.90 -9.29 7.75
CA GLY A 36 3.61 -9.97 7.69
C GLY A 36 3.47 -11.03 8.78
N TYR A 37 2.25 -11.52 8.94
CA TYR A 37 1.91 -12.53 9.93
C TYR A 37 1.13 -13.67 9.28
N GLU A 38 1.49 -14.91 9.59
CA GLU A 38 0.79 -16.10 9.09
C GLU A 38 -0.71 -16.07 9.39
N TRP A 39 -1.09 -15.64 10.62
CA TRP A 39 -2.49 -15.53 11.04
C TRP A 39 -3.29 -14.46 10.25
N ALA A 40 -2.62 -13.51 9.59
CA ALA A 40 -3.26 -12.49 8.76
C ALA A 40 -3.68 -13.00 7.38
N VAL A 41 -3.20 -14.18 6.99
CA VAL A 41 -3.61 -14.81 5.73
C VAL A 41 -5.00 -15.41 5.89
N PRO A 42 -6.01 -14.97 5.13
CA PRO A 42 -7.37 -15.45 5.22
C PRO A 42 -7.48 -16.96 4.93
N ARG A 43 -8.40 -17.63 5.63
CA ARG A 43 -8.66 -19.06 5.42
C ARG A 43 -9.03 -19.35 3.98
N GLY A 44 -8.48 -20.43 3.43
CA GLY A 44 -8.71 -20.87 2.05
C GLY A 44 -7.74 -20.27 1.03
N ALA A 45 -6.87 -19.32 1.41
CA ALA A 45 -5.68 -19.00 0.65
C ALA A 45 -4.51 -19.92 1.03
N GLU A 46 -3.69 -20.32 0.07
CA GLU A 46 -2.47 -21.08 0.31
C GLU A 46 -1.34 -20.13 0.69
N LEU A 47 -0.73 -20.29 1.86
CA LEU A 47 0.47 -19.53 2.24
C LEU A 47 1.72 -20.34 1.88
N VAL A 48 2.61 -19.72 1.12
CA VAL A 48 3.97 -20.19 0.87
C VAL A 48 4.95 -19.22 1.52
N ILE A 49 5.68 -19.70 2.51
CA ILE A 49 6.72 -18.91 3.17
C ILE A 49 7.98 -18.94 2.31
N GLY A 50 8.37 -17.79 1.78
CA GLY A 50 9.52 -17.69 0.89
C GLY A 50 9.80 -16.28 0.40
N ASP A 51 10.94 -16.11 -0.24
CA ASP A 51 11.40 -14.81 -0.74
C ASP A 51 10.97 -14.58 -2.20
N VAL A 52 10.45 -13.39 -2.49
CA VAL A 52 10.01 -13.02 -3.85
C VAL A 52 11.19 -12.89 -4.85
N GLY A 53 12.43 -12.87 -4.37
CA GLY A 53 13.63 -12.95 -5.21
C GLY A 53 14.06 -14.38 -5.54
N ASP A 54 13.47 -15.41 -4.92
CA ASP A 54 13.78 -16.81 -5.23
C ASP A 54 13.13 -17.24 -6.57
N ARG A 55 13.90 -17.16 -7.62
CA ARG A 55 13.45 -17.49 -8.97
C ARG A 55 13.05 -18.95 -9.14
N LEU A 56 13.68 -19.87 -8.41
CA LEU A 56 13.32 -21.29 -8.50
C LEU A 56 11.95 -21.53 -7.87
N LEU A 57 11.71 -20.95 -6.71
CA LEU A 57 10.41 -20.97 -6.03
C LEU A 57 9.33 -20.31 -6.89
N LEU A 58 9.58 -19.12 -7.43
CA LEU A 58 8.63 -18.42 -8.32
C LEU A 58 8.26 -19.28 -9.54
N ASN A 59 9.24 -19.84 -10.24
CA ASN A 59 9.00 -20.71 -11.39
C ASN A 59 8.20 -21.97 -11.00
N HIS A 60 8.48 -22.55 -9.84
CA HIS A 60 7.74 -23.69 -9.32
C HIS A 60 6.28 -23.33 -9.05
N LEU A 61 6.03 -22.24 -8.32
CA LEU A 61 4.68 -21.78 -7.98
C LEU A 61 3.87 -21.44 -9.22
N MET A 62 4.41 -20.63 -10.13
CA MET A 62 3.69 -20.20 -11.34
C MET A 62 3.24 -21.38 -12.19
N ARG A 63 4.08 -22.41 -12.33
CA ARG A 63 3.74 -23.63 -13.08
C ARG A 63 2.77 -24.54 -12.35
N THR A 64 3.07 -24.89 -11.09
CA THR A 64 2.30 -25.91 -10.36
C THR A 64 0.93 -25.41 -9.91
N ARG A 65 0.77 -24.11 -9.69
CA ARG A 65 -0.50 -23.46 -9.31
C ARG A 65 -1.21 -22.83 -10.50
N ARG A 66 -0.67 -22.91 -11.73
CA ARG A 66 -1.24 -22.33 -12.96
C ARG A 66 -1.60 -20.86 -12.75
N VAL A 67 -0.61 -20.09 -12.29
CA VAL A 67 -0.79 -18.64 -12.01
C VAL A 67 -1.03 -17.92 -13.32
N ASP A 68 -2.15 -17.19 -13.42
CA ASP A 68 -2.49 -16.32 -14.56
C ASP A 68 -2.24 -14.84 -14.26
N ALA A 69 -2.22 -14.46 -12.98
CA ALA A 69 -2.01 -13.10 -12.57
C ALA A 69 -1.16 -12.99 -11.29
N VAL A 70 -0.39 -11.92 -11.19
CA VAL A 70 0.38 -11.55 -9.99
C VAL A 70 -0.08 -10.20 -9.49
N LEU A 71 -0.39 -10.13 -8.18
CA LEU A 71 -0.57 -8.86 -7.46
C LEU A 71 0.66 -8.67 -6.59
N HIS A 72 1.49 -7.67 -6.95
CA HIS A 72 2.79 -7.47 -6.34
C HIS A 72 2.76 -6.36 -5.29
N LEU A 73 2.75 -6.79 -4.01
CA LEU A 73 2.76 -5.91 -2.84
C LEU A 73 4.03 -6.11 -1.99
N ALA A 74 4.75 -7.22 -2.19
CA ALA A 74 5.96 -7.51 -1.42
C ALA A 74 6.98 -6.36 -1.54
N GLY A 75 7.48 -5.94 -0.39
CA GLY A 75 8.46 -4.88 -0.29
C GLY A 75 8.52 -4.33 1.14
N ALA A 76 9.67 -3.83 1.58
CA ALA A 76 9.78 -3.18 2.88
C ALA A 76 8.98 -1.87 2.86
N LEU A 77 8.23 -1.63 3.94
CA LEU A 77 7.23 -0.55 4.00
C LEU A 77 7.76 0.72 4.68
N VAL A 78 8.87 0.63 5.41
CA VAL A 78 9.33 1.74 6.26
C VAL A 78 10.25 2.66 5.44
N VAL A 79 9.71 3.80 5.01
CA VAL A 79 10.45 4.79 4.20
C VAL A 79 11.74 5.24 4.90
N VAL A 80 11.71 5.42 6.23
CA VAL A 80 12.89 5.82 7.01
C VAL A 80 14.02 4.80 6.93
N ASP A 81 13.69 3.50 6.92
CA ASP A 81 14.69 2.43 6.78
C ASP A 81 15.37 2.46 5.41
N SER A 82 14.65 2.91 4.36
CA SER A 82 15.23 3.06 3.02
C SER A 82 16.37 4.08 2.97
N VAL A 83 16.29 5.09 3.80
CA VAL A 83 17.35 6.12 3.91
C VAL A 83 18.53 5.59 4.74
N ALA A 84 18.26 4.76 5.75
CA ALA A 84 19.29 4.19 6.63
C ALA A 84 20.12 3.08 5.93
N ASP A 85 19.46 2.23 5.11
CA ASP A 85 20.11 1.16 4.33
C ASP A 85 19.64 1.16 2.86
N PRO A 86 20.08 2.11 2.03
CA PRO A 86 19.65 2.20 0.64
C PRO A 86 20.05 0.97 -0.19
N LEU A 87 21.22 0.38 0.04
CA LEU A 87 21.68 -0.78 -0.74
C LEU A 87 20.87 -2.03 -0.45
N GLY A 88 20.53 -2.28 0.81
CA GLY A 88 19.61 -3.34 1.21
C GLY A 88 18.21 -3.14 0.60
N TYR A 89 17.77 -1.89 0.50
CA TYR A 89 16.51 -1.55 -0.16
C TYR A 89 16.53 -1.82 -1.67
N TYR A 90 17.60 -1.45 -2.39
CA TYR A 90 17.75 -1.80 -3.82
C TYR A 90 17.74 -3.31 -4.03
N LEU A 91 18.44 -4.07 -3.20
CA LEU A 91 18.41 -5.53 -3.26
C LEU A 91 17.00 -6.08 -3.04
N ASN A 92 16.35 -5.65 -1.97
CA ASN A 92 15.05 -6.18 -1.56
C ASN A 92 13.90 -5.78 -2.48
N HIS A 93 14.04 -4.69 -3.21
CA HIS A 93 12.96 -4.19 -4.06
C HIS A 93 13.28 -4.32 -5.55
N SER A 94 14.30 -3.62 -6.05
CA SER A 94 14.54 -3.57 -7.48
C SER A 94 14.98 -4.93 -8.04
N ILE A 95 15.93 -5.61 -7.38
CA ILE A 95 16.43 -6.90 -7.85
C ILE A 95 15.36 -7.98 -7.70
N LYS A 96 14.69 -8.07 -6.55
CA LYS A 96 13.66 -9.07 -6.32
C LYS A 96 12.42 -8.86 -7.21
N THR A 97 12.00 -7.61 -7.44
CA THR A 97 10.92 -7.30 -8.39
C THR A 97 11.31 -7.68 -9.83
N ARG A 98 12.55 -7.44 -10.22
CA ARG A 98 13.06 -7.89 -11.51
C ARG A 98 12.99 -9.42 -11.66
N GLU A 99 13.36 -10.18 -10.60
CA GLU A 99 13.25 -11.65 -10.62
C GLU A 99 11.79 -12.12 -10.75
N LEU A 100 10.87 -11.45 -10.06
CA LEU A 100 9.43 -11.73 -10.19
C LEU A 100 8.94 -11.51 -11.61
N ILE A 101 9.24 -10.35 -12.22
CA ILE A 101 8.84 -10.02 -13.60
C ILE A 101 9.43 -11.04 -14.58
N ALA A 102 10.72 -11.37 -14.42
CA ALA A 102 11.40 -12.35 -15.29
C ALA A 102 10.81 -13.76 -15.14
N ALA A 103 10.39 -14.17 -13.93
CA ALA A 103 9.69 -15.44 -13.72
C ALA A 103 8.29 -15.43 -14.34
N ALA A 104 7.55 -14.33 -14.21
CA ALA A 104 6.23 -14.15 -14.81
C ALA A 104 6.28 -14.31 -16.33
N VAL A 105 7.19 -13.58 -16.99
CA VAL A 105 7.41 -13.69 -18.45
C VAL A 105 7.78 -15.11 -18.86
N ALA A 106 8.73 -15.74 -18.14
CA ALA A 106 9.22 -17.09 -18.47
C ALA A 106 8.15 -18.18 -18.32
N ASN A 107 7.13 -17.96 -17.51
CA ASN A 107 6.04 -18.91 -17.26
C ASN A 107 4.71 -18.53 -17.92
N GLY A 108 4.70 -17.50 -18.78
CA GLY A 108 3.51 -17.09 -19.51
C GLY A 108 2.40 -16.48 -18.61
N VAL A 109 2.78 -15.87 -17.50
CA VAL A 109 1.84 -15.09 -16.70
C VAL A 109 1.46 -13.83 -17.48
N GLU A 110 0.18 -13.62 -17.68
CA GLU A 110 -0.33 -12.58 -18.59
C GLU A 110 -0.48 -11.22 -17.92
N HIS A 111 -0.75 -11.19 -16.60
CA HIS A 111 -1.16 -9.99 -15.90
C HIS A 111 -0.36 -9.73 -14.62
N ILE A 112 0.09 -8.48 -14.44
CA ILE A 112 0.67 -8.00 -13.18
C ILE A 112 -0.03 -6.73 -12.74
N VAL A 113 -0.49 -6.69 -11.47
CA VAL A 113 -0.90 -5.46 -10.79
C VAL A 113 0.16 -5.10 -9.76
N LEU A 114 0.74 -3.93 -9.88
CA LEU A 114 1.76 -3.39 -8.97
C LEU A 114 1.12 -2.42 -7.98
N SER A 115 1.30 -2.67 -6.69
CA SER A 115 1.06 -1.66 -5.66
C SER A 115 2.22 -0.66 -5.67
N SER A 116 2.03 0.44 -6.42
CA SER A 116 2.96 1.58 -6.47
C SER A 116 2.62 2.61 -5.38
N SER A 117 3.14 3.82 -5.48
CA SER A 117 2.94 4.86 -4.46
C SER A 117 2.93 6.25 -5.07
N THR A 118 2.13 7.15 -4.51
CA THR A 118 2.18 8.58 -4.83
C THR A 118 3.50 9.25 -4.43
N ALA A 119 4.27 8.64 -3.50
CA ALA A 119 5.58 9.17 -3.08
C ALA A 119 6.58 9.37 -4.24
N ILE A 120 6.36 8.73 -5.40
CA ILE A 120 7.20 8.90 -6.59
C ILE A 120 7.14 10.30 -7.20
N TYR A 121 6.10 11.08 -6.87
CA TYR A 121 5.97 12.45 -7.37
C TYR A 121 6.87 13.46 -6.64
N GLY A 122 7.34 13.13 -5.43
CA GLY A 122 8.13 14.07 -4.63
C GLY A 122 7.33 15.30 -4.24
N HIS A 123 7.81 16.50 -4.60
CA HIS A 123 7.13 17.76 -4.41
C HIS A 123 6.37 18.18 -5.68
N PRO A 124 5.13 17.74 -5.88
CA PRO A 124 4.40 18.06 -7.10
C PRO A 124 4.06 19.56 -7.17
N ALA A 125 4.15 20.12 -8.39
CA ALA A 125 3.77 21.53 -8.64
C ALA A 125 2.25 21.74 -8.59
N GLU A 126 1.46 20.69 -8.86
CA GLU A 126 0.00 20.69 -8.80
C GLU A 126 -0.49 19.72 -7.73
N ASN A 127 -1.55 20.10 -7.03
CA ASN A 127 -2.17 19.26 -6.01
C ASN A 127 -3.69 19.50 -5.98
N PRO A 128 -4.55 18.50 -6.31
CA PRO A 128 -4.24 17.08 -6.53
C PRO A 128 -3.31 16.81 -7.73
N VAL A 129 -2.38 15.86 -7.56
CA VAL A 129 -1.34 15.52 -8.53
C VAL A 129 -1.89 14.56 -9.60
N PRO A 130 -1.84 14.92 -10.92
CA PRO A 130 -2.24 14.01 -11.99
C PRO A 130 -1.13 13.01 -12.34
N GLU A 131 -1.49 11.90 -13.04
CA GLU A 131 -0.51 10.89 -13.46
C GLU A 131 0.50 11.40 -14.50
N THR A 132 0.21 12.53 -15.14
CA THR A 132 1.10 13.19 -16.10
C THR A 132 2.18 14.06 -15.46
N ALA A 133 2.11 14.27 -14.13
CA ALA A 133 3.10 15.05 -13.40
C ALA A 133 4.50 14.38 -13.48
N PRO A 134 5.58 15.17 -13.50
CA PRO A 134 6.93 14.66 -13.42
C PRO A 134 7.13 13.76 -12.19
N LEU A 135 7.99 12.74 -12.34
CA LEU A 135 8.39 11.88 -11.24
C LEU A 135 9.70 12.40 -10.64
N GLU A 136 9.65 12.82 -9.39
CA GLU A 136 10.79 13.35 -8.63
C GLU A 136 10.95 12.62 -7.29
N PRO A 137 11.26 11.31 -7.32
CA PRO A 137 11.31 10.50 -6.10
C PRO A 137 12.43 10.98 -5.17
N LEU A 138 12.08 11.33 -3.93
CA LEU A 138 13.00 11.89 -2.93
C LEU A 138 13.69 10.83 -2.07
N THR A 139 13.15 9.62 -2.02
CA THR A 139 13.65 8.55 -1.15
C THR A 139 13.99 7.29 -1.95
N PRO A 140 14.89 6.41 -1.47
CA PRO A 140 15.15 5.12 -2.11
C PRO A 140 13.89 4.27 -2.31
N TYR A 141 12.93 4.34 -1.38
CA TYR A 141 11.61 3.72 -1.54
C TYR A 141 10.87 4.23 -2.78
N ALA A 142 10.79 5.55 -2.96
CA ALA A 142 10.11 6.17 -4.09
C ALA A 142 10.84 5.88 -5.43
N VAL A 143 12.17 5.93 -5.43
CA VAL A 143 12.99 5.54 -6.61
C VAL A 143 12.72 4.10 -7.01
N PHE A 144 12.65 3.19 -6.04
CA PHE A 144 12.31 1.79 -6.30
C PHE A 144 10.93 1.66 -6.94
N LYS A 145 9.89 2.29 -6.39
CA LYS A 145 8.53 2.21 -6.95
C LYS A 145 8.48 2.71 -8.39
N ALA A 146 9.13 3.84 -8.69
CA ALA A 146 9.26 4.36 -10.06
C ALA A 146 10.01 3.39 -10.98
N SER A 147 11.08 2.76 -10.49
CA SER A 147 11.84 1.76 -11.23
C SER A 147 11.01 0.50 -11.53
N ALA A 148 10.19 0.05 -10.60
CA ALA A 148 9.30 -1.09 -10.80
C ALA A 148 8.25 -0.81 -11.88
N GLU A 149 7.63 0.38 -11.87
CA GLU A 149 6.72 0.82 -12.94
C GLU A 149 7.41 0.78 -14.32
N ARG A 150 8.64 1.31 -14.38
CA ARG A 150 9.42 1.32 -15.62
C ARG A 150 9.75 -0.09 -16.12
N MET A 151 10.21 -0.98 -15.23
CA MET A 151 10.48 -2.38 -15.59
C MET A 151 9.24 -3.08 -16.15
N LEU A 152 8.05 -2.85 -15.59
CA LEU A 152 6.79 -3.40 -16.10
C LEU A 152 6.42 -2.84 -17.48
N ALA A 153 6.59 -1.54 -17.70
CA ALA A 153 6.33 -0.92 -19.00
C ALA A 153 7.26 -1.48 -20.09
N GLU A 154 8.55 -1.63 -19.79
CA GLU A 154 9.54 -2.21 -20.71
C GLU A 154 9.28 -3.71 -20.95
N ALA A 155 8.89 -4.46 -19.92
CA ALA A 155 8.49 -5.86 -20.07
C ALA A 155 7.21 -6.00 -20.92
N GLY A 156 6.26 -5.08 -20.76
CA GLY A 156 5.07 -5.01 -21.62
C GLY A 156 5.42 -4.80 -23.08
N ALA A 157 6.29 -3.83 -23.38
CA ALA A 157 6.72 -3.51 -24.73
C ALA A 157 7.50 -4.67 -25.40
N SER A 158 8.32 -5.39 -24.62
CA SER A 158 9.23 -6.42 -25.15
C SER A 158 8.63 -7.83 -25.19
N TYR A 159 7.75 -8.15 -24.24
CA TYR A 159 7.26 -9.51 -24.03
C TYR A 159 5.72 -9.62 -24.06
N GLY A 160 5.01 -8.50 -24.23
CA GLY A 160 3.54 -8.49 -24.26
C GLY A 160 2.87 -8.62 -22.89
N LEU A 161 3.64 -8.53 -21.77
CA LEU A 161 3.11 -8.56 -20.42
C LEU A 161 2.17 -7.38 -20.19
N LYS A 162 0.94 -7.62 -19.72
CA LYS A 162 -0.01 -6.57 -19.39
C LYS A 162 0.09 -6.21 -17.91
N SER A 163 0.11 -4.91 -17.58
CA SER A 163 0.23 -4.49 -16.18
C SER A 163 -0.56 -3.22 -15.86
N VAL A 164 -1.02 -3.15 -14.60
CA VAL A 164 -1.55 -1.93 -14.00
C VAL A 164 -0.68 -1.56 -12.80
N SER A 165 -0.21 -0.32 -12.77
CA SER A 165 0.47 0.25 -11.60
C SER A 165 -0.49 1.21 -10.86
N LEU A 166 -0.78 0.91 -9.60
CA LEU A 166 -1.62 1.72 -8.73
C LEU A 166 -0.76 2.60 -7.83
N ARG A 167 -0.70 3.91 -8.11
CA ARG A 167 -0.01 4.90 -7.27
C ARG A 167 -0.90 5.26 -6.09
N THR A 168 -0.80 4.47 -5.03
CA THR A 168 -1.70 4.60 -3.88
C THR A 168 -1.25 5.69 -2.93
N GLY A 169 -2.20 6.48 -2.41
CA GLY A 169 -2.00 7.41 -1.30
C GLY A 169 -1.69 6.68 0.02
N HIS A 170 -1.81 7.38 1.15
CA HIS A 170 -1.56 6.80 2.46
C HIS A 170 -2.67 5.84 2.85
N ILE A 171 -2.35 4.55 2.96
CA ILE A 171 -3.33 3.51 3.32
C ILE A 171 -3.58 3.55 4.83
N ALA A 172 -4.86 3.55 5.20
CA ALA A 172 -5.33 3.54 6.58
C ALA A 172 -6.62 2.72 6.73
N GLY A 173 -7.12 2.55 7.94
CA GLY A 173 -8.33 1.76 8.19
C GLY A 173 -8.06 0.30 8.51
N ALA A 174 -9.12 -0.48 8.51
CA ALA A 174 -9.11 -1.93 8.66
C ALA A 174 -10.33 -2.54 7.98
N ASP A 175 -10.36 -3.86 7.80
CA ASP A 175 -11.58 -4.53 7.32
C ASP A 175 -12.79 -4.12 8.17
N PRO A 176 -13.89 -3.64 7.55
CA PRO A 176 -15.06 -3.16 8.31
C PRO A 176 -15.65 -4.20 9.26
N SER A 177 -15.51 -5.49 8.94
CA SER A 177 -15.91 -6.60 9.81
C SER A 177 -14.83 -7.00 10.84
N GLY A 178 -13.66 -6.37 10.79
CA GLY A 178 -12.54 -6.61 11.71
C GLY A 178 -11.87 -7.96 11.53
N ARG A 179 -11.85 -8.51 10.32
CA ARG A 179 -11.18 -9.79 9.98
C ARG A 179 -9.66 -9.62 9.87
N VAL A 180 -9.22 -8.52 9.24
CA VAL A 180 -7.80 -8.14 9.04
C VAL A 180 -7.62 -6.64 9.23
N GLY A 181 -6.38 -6.21 9.48
CA GLY A 181 -6.03 -4.79 9.66
C GLY A 181 -4.53 -4.61 9.92
N HIS A 182 -4.13 -3.41 10.27
CA HIS A 182 -2.73 -3.05 10.48
C HIS A 182 -2.18 -3.70 11.76
N ALA A 183 -1.21 -4.61 11.63
CA ALA A 183 -0.65 -5.36 12.75
C ALA A 183 0.88 -5.14 12.95
N ILE A 184 1.53 -4.35 12.10
CA ILE A 184 2.98 -4.15 12.13
C ILE A 184 3.39 -3.50 13.46
N VAL A 185 4.26 -4.17 14.20
CA VAL A 185 4.82 -3.66 15.45
C VAL A 185 5.90 -2.62 15.12
N GLY A 186 5.87 -1.49 15.85
CA GLY A 186 6.83 -0.41 15.61
C GLY A 186 6.59 0.40 14.34
N ALA A 187 5.40 0.29 13.75
CA ALA A 187 5.02 1.09 12.60
C ALA A 187 5.17 2.60 12.86
N THR A 188 5.56 3.33 11.83
CA THR A 188 5.87 4.77 11.89
C THR A 188 4.81 5.63 11.21
N ASP A 189 3.73 5.03 10.70
CA ASP A 189 2.64 5.77 10.09
C ASP A 189 1.81 6.54 11.12
N LEU A 190 1.32 7.70 10.73
CA LEU A 190 0.62 8.63 11.61
C LEU A 190 -0.60 7.98 12.27
N VAL A 191 -1.48 7.34 11.48
CA VAL A 191 -2.74 6.78 12.00
C VAL A 191 -2.46 5.76 13.09
N LYS A 192 -1.51 4.83 12.88
CA LYS A 192 -1.11 3.83 13.89
C LYS A 192 -0.60 4.50 15.17
N ILE A 193 0.30 5.48 15.05
CA ILE A 193 0.87 6.21 16.19
C ILE A 193 -0.21 6.90 17.01
N VAL A 194 -1.15 7.60 16.34
CA VAL A 194 -2.22 8.34 17.03
C VAL A 194 -3.20 7.38 17.72
N LEU A 195 -3.53 6.25 17.08
CA LEU A 195 -4.39 5.23 17.67
C LEU A 195 -3.73 4.53 18.88
N GLU A 196 -2.44 4.24 18.82
CA GLU A 196 -1.69 3.71 19.97
C GLU A 196 -1.72 4.68 21.15
N ALA A 197 -1.59 6.00 20.90
CA ALA A 197 -1.69 7.02 21.93
C ALA A 197 -3.12 7.12 22.51
N ALA A 198 -4.15 7.07 21.65
CA ALA A 198 -5.55 7.06 22.07
C ALA A 198 -5.87 5.86 22.98
N LEU A 199 -5.31 4.70 22.69
CA LEU A 199 -5.45 3.47 23.48
C LEU A 199 -4.50 3.38 24.70
N GLY A 200 -3.67 4.42 24.94
CA GLY A 200 -2.76 4.48 26.09
C GLY A 200 -1.50 3.61 25.95
N ARG A 201 -1.19 3.12 24.77
CA ARG A 201 0.02 2.32 24.49
C ARG A 201 1.23 3.17 24.12
N ARG A 202 1.02 4.46 23.87
CA ARG A 202 2.05 5.44 23.58
C ARG A 202 1.80 6.69 24.43
N GLU A 203 2.86 7.25 24.98
CA GLU A 203 2.77 8.39 25.88
C GLU A 203 2.35 9.67 25.15
N TYR A 204 2.89 9.91 23.94
CA TYR A 204 2.62 11.11 23.15
C TYR A 204 2.64 10.85 21.65
N VAL A 205 2.07 11.79 20.88
CA VAL A 205 2.10 11.81 19.41
C VAL A 205 3.15 12.82 18.96
N PRO A 206 4.23 12.41 18.27
CA PRO A 206 5.19 13.35 17.69
C PRO A 206 4.65 13.95 16.38
N VAL A 207 4.66 15.28 16.25
CA VAL A 207 4.32 16.01 15.01
C VAL A 207 5.60 16.60 14.43
N PHE A 208 6.02 16.10 13.26
CA PHE A 208 7.25 16.50 12.60
C PHE A 208 6.99 17.67 11.64
N GLY A 209 7.49 18.87 12.02
CA GLY A 209 7.23 20.11 11.29
C GLY A 209 5.84 20.70 11.60
N THR A 210 5.82 21.97 12.02
CA THR A 210 4.61 22.72 12.32
C THR A 210 4.66 24.11 11.66
N ASP A 211 5.52 24.22 10.65
CA ASP A 211 5.83 25.47 9.97
C ASP A 211 5.86 25.29 8.44
N TYR A 212 5.18 24.24 7.93
CA TYR A 212 4.95 24.05 6.49
C TYR A 212 3.97 25.11 5.96
N ASP A 213 4.07 25.40 4.65
CA ASP A 213 3.12 26.27 3.95
C ASP A 213 1.80 25.50 3.69
N THR A 214 1.04 25.32 4.76
CA THR A 214 -0.26 24.64 4.82
C THR A 214 -1.16 25.35 5.82
N PRO A 215 -2.48 25.16 5.80
CA PRO A 215 -3.40 25.93 6.66
C PRO A 215 -3.11 25.83 8.17
N ASP A 216 -2.60 24.70 8.65
CA ASP A 216 -2.27 24.49 10.08
C ASP A 216 -0.77 24.28 10.33
N GLY A 217 0.06 24.46 9.30
CA GLY A 217 1.50 24.30 9.37
C GLY A 217 2.00 22.86 9.34
N THR A 218 1.11 21.86 9.20
CA THR A 218 1.48 20.44 9.17
C THR A 218 1.31 19.81 7.79
N GLY A 219 1.98 18.68 7.52
CA GLY A 219 1.94 18.02 6.22
C GLY A 219 0.56 17.45 5.86
N ILE A 220 0.19 17.52 4.59
CA ILE A 220 -1.12 17.06 4.07
C ILE A 220 -0.96 15.79 3.25
N ARG A 221 -1.82 14.79 3.48
CA ARG A 221 -1.83 13.50 2.76
C ARG A 221 -3.25 13.08 2.39
N ASP A 222 -3.36 12.30 1.30
CA ASP A 222 -4.57 11.61 0.89
C ASP A 222 -4.62 10.23 1.55
N TYR A 223 -5.57 10.03 2.47
CA TYR A 223 -5.72 8.78 3.22
C TYR A 223 -6.74 7.89 2.53
N VAL A 224 -6.31 6.70 2.11
CA VAL A 224 -7.13 5.72 1.40
C VAL A 224 -7.45 4.57 2.33
N HIS A 225 -8.74 4.23 2.44
CA HIS A 225 -9.17 3.07 3.21
C HIS A 225 -8.59 1.78 2.62
N VAL A 226 -8.05 0.91 3.47
CA VAL A 226 -7.38 -0.33 3.03
C VAL A 226 -8.28 -1.25 2.20
N ALA A 227 -9.60 -1.29 2.49
CA ALA A 227 -10.55 -2.05 1.68
C ALA A 227 -10.76 -1.44 0.29
N ASP A 228 -10.87 -0.10 0.19
CA ASP A 228 -10.99 0.56 -1.11
C ASP A 228 -9.71 0.43 -1.95
N ALA A 229 -8.54 0.46 -1.29
CA ALA A 229 -7.27 0.16 -1.96
C ALA A 229 -7.22 -1.29 -2.49
N ALA A 230 -7.71 -2.27 -1.72
CA ALA A 230 -7.85 -3.65 -2.18
C ALA A 230 -8.82 -3.77 -3.37
N ASP A 231 -9.99 -3.11 -3.28
CA ASP A 231 -10.97 -3.08 -4.38
C ASP A 231 -10.38 -2.45 -5.66
N ALA A 232 -9.49 -1.45 -5.54
CA ALA A 232 -8.78 -0.89 -6.68
C ALA A 232 -7.85 -1.92 -7.36
N HIS A 233 -7.19 -2.78 -6.59
CA HIS A 233 -6.38 -3.87 -7.13
C HIS A 233 -7.24 -4.93 -7.83
N LEU A 234 -8.41 -5.26 -7.30
CA LEU A 234 -9.37 -6.16 -7.94
C LEU A 234 -9.87 -5.57 -9.25
N ALA A 235 -10.26 -4.29 -9.26
CA ALA A 235 -10.71 -3.60 -10.46
C ALA A 235 -9.60 -3.55 -11.55
N ALA A 236 -8.35 -3.36 -11.14
CA ALA A 236 -7.20 -3.41 -12.03
C ALA A 236 -6.99 -4.81 -12.64
N LEU A 237 -7.11 -5.87 -11.83
CA LEU A 237 -7.04 -7.25 -12.31
C LEU A 237 -8.18 -7.56 -13.28
N ALA A 238 -9.41 -7.18 -12.94
CA ALA A 238 -10.58 -7.37 -13.79
C ALA A 238 -10.43 -6.64 -15.14
N HIS A 239 -9.90 -5.41 -15.13
CA HIS A 239 -9.59 -4.66 -16.34
C HIS A 239 -8.62 -5.41 -17.26
N LEU A 240 -7.52 -5.94 -16.71
CA LEU A 240 -6.53 -6.71 -17.48
C LEU A 240 -7.12 -8.02 -18.04
N ARG A 241 -7.86 -8.76 -17.24
CA ARG A 241 -8.53 -10.01 -17.66
C ARG A 241 -9.61 -9.78 -18.71
N ALA A 242 -10.22 -8.60 -18.74
CA ALA A 242 -11.14 -8.19 -19.80
C ALA A 242 -10.43 -7.76 -21.10
N GLY A 243 -9.10 -7.89 -21.18
CA GLY A 243 -8.31 -7.51 -22.35
C GLY A 243 -7.91 -6.03 -22.38
N GLY A 244 -8.05 -5.33 -21.26
CA GLY A 244 -7.66 -3.92 -21.14
C GLY A 244 -6.16 -3.70 -21.32
N ASP A 245 -5.79 -2.49 -21.74
CA ASP A 245 -4.39 -2.11 -21.89
C ASP A 245 -3.70 -1.85 -20.57
N SER A 246 -2.36 -1.96 -20.61
CA SER A 246 -1.53 -1.57 -19.46
C SER A 246 -1.74 -0.10 -19.13
N LEU A 247 -1.86 0.21 -17.84
CA LEU A 247 -2.02 1.57 -17.37
C LEU A 247 -1.28 1.85 -16.05
N THR A 248 -1.07 3.15 -15.83
CA THR A 248 -0.68 3.67 -14.52
C THR A 248 -1.77 4.65 -14.07
N VAL A 249 -2.30 4.49 -12.85
CA VAL A 249 -3.34 5.32 -12.29
C VAL A 249 -3.08 5.65 -10.83
N ASN A 250 -3.49 6.83 -10.42
CA ASN A 250 -3.52 7.21 -9.01
C ASN A 250 -4.69 6.52 -8.30
N CYS A 251 -4.42 6.03 -7.11
CA CYS A 251 -5.43 5.47 -6.21
C CYS A 251 -5.51 6.33 -4.95
N GLY A 252 -6.42 7.28 -4.94
CA GLY A 252 -6.67 8.25 -3.89
C GLY A 252 -8.09 8.76 -3.97
N TYR A 253 -8.47 9.63 -3.05
CA TYR A 253 -9.80 10.25 -3.05
C TYR A 253 -9.80 11.68 -3.57
N GLY A 254 -8.63 12.27 -3.84
CA GLY A 254 -8.51 13.68 -4.18
C GLY A 254 -8.77 14.61 -2.99
N GLN A 255 -8.70 14.09 -1.77
CA GLN A 255 -8.96 14.80 -0.53
C GLN A 255 -7.73 14.72 0.37
N GLY A 256 -7.18 15.87 0.72
CA GLY A 256 -6.02 15.96 1.61
C GLY A 256 -6.45 16.23 3.04
N HIS A 257 -5.80 15.54 3.98
CA HIS A 257 -5.95 15.81 5.41
C HIS A 257 -4.59 16.05 6.05
N SER A 258 -4.51 17.07 6.89
CA SER A 258 -3.32 17.42 7.61
C SER A 258 -3.04 16.47 8.79
N VAL A 259 -1.82 16.52 9.32
CA VAL A 259 -1.47 15.74 10.52
C VAL A 259 -2.34 16.11 11.71
N LEU A 260 -2.59 17.42 11.93
CA LEU A 260 -3.43 17.87 13.04
C LEU A 260 -4.91 17.50 12.84
N GLU A 261 -5.45 17.56 11.61
CA GLU A 261 -6.82 17.10 11.32
C GLU A 261 -7.02 15.62 11.65
N VAL A 262 -6.04 14.75 11.33
CA VAL A 262 -6.08 13.32 11.70
C VAL A 262 -6.05 13.14 13.22
N ILE A 263 -5.20 13.88 13.93
CA ILE A 263 -5.10 13.82 15.40
C ILE A 263 -6.42 14.26 16.03
N ASP A 264 -6.98 15.38 15.58
CA ASP A 264 -8.23 15.92 16.10
C ASP A 264 -9.42 14.98 15.85
N ALA A 265 -9.47 14.35 14.66
CA ALA A 265 -10.49 13.35 14.37
C ALA A 265 -10.39 12.14 15.33
N VAL A 266 -9.18 11.61 15.56
CA VAL A 266 -8.98 10.50 16.51
C VAL A 266 -9.34 10.94 17.94
N GLN A 267 -9.00 12.14 18.38
CA GLN A 267 -9.38 12.66 19.71
C GLN A 267 -10.91 12.70 19.88
N ARG A 268 -11.63 13.15 18.85
CA ARG A 268 -13.11 13.15 18.86
C ARG A 268 -13.68 11.75 18.94
N ILE A 269 -13.21 10.82 18.09
CA ILE A 269 -13.70 9.44 18.03
C ILE A 269 -13.40 8.68 19.33
N ALA A 270 -12.20 8.86 19.88
CA ALA A 270 -11.76 8.18 21.11
C ALA A 270 -12.28 8.86 22.39
N GLY A 271 -12.83 10.08 22.30
CA GLY A 271 -13.28 10.87 23.48
C GLY A 271 -12.11 11.23 24.41
N LYS A 272 -10.90 11.42 23.90
CA LYS A 272 -9.68 11.59 24.69
C LYS A 272 -8.77 12.64 24.10
N VAL A 273 -8.26 13.54 24.93
CA VAL A 273 -7.19 14.50 24.57
C VAL A 273 -5.85 13.79 24.61
N LEU A 274 -5.05 13.95 23.54
CA LEU A 274 -3.74 13.32 23.39
C LEU A 274 -2.62 14.32 23.71
N ASP A 275 -1.50 13.86 24.25
CA ASP A 275 -0.29 14.66 24.37
C ASP A 275 0.37 14.74 22.99
N VAL A 276 0.37 15.91 22.39
CA VAL A 276 0.93 16.18 21.07
C VAL A 276 2.21 17.01 21.21
N ARG A 277 3.31 16.49 20.70
CA ARG A 277 4.62 17.14 20.86
C ARG A 277 5.24 17.48 19.50
N ALA A 278 5.47 18.76 19.24
CA ALA A 278 6.16 19.21 18.04
C ALA A 278 7.62 18.71 18.00
N ARG A 279 8.08 18.37 16.80
CA ARG A 279 9.45 17.97 16.47
C ARG A 279 9.93 18.71 15.24
N ALA A 280 11.23 18.76 15.02
CA ALA A 280 11.80 19.31 13.80
C ALA A 280 11.29 18.57 12.55
N ARG A 281 11.24 19.26 11.41
CA ARG A 281 10.91 18.66 10.11
C ARG A 281 11.83 17.46 9.82
N ARG A 282 11.31 16.45 9.14
CA ARG A 282 12.14 15.44 8.51
C ARG A 282 12.76 16.03 7.24
N ALA A 283 13.98 15.58 6.87
CA ALA A 283 14.72 16.18 5.76
C ALA A 283 13.98 16.10 4.40
N ASP A 284 13.31 14.98 4.14
CA ASP A 284 12.68 14.67 2.84
C ASP A 284 11.14 14.61 2.96
N ASP A 285 10.56 15.37 3.89
CA ASP A 285 9.10 15.32 4.11
C ASP A 285 8.38 16.16 3.06
N ILE A 286 7.45 15.54 2.36
CA ILE A 286 6.61 16.18 1.34
C ILE A 286 5.57 17.06 2.04
N VAL A 287 5.46 18.32 1.66
CA VAL A 287 4.54 19.28 2.30
C VAL A 287 3.07 18.88 2.08
N SER A 288 2.70 18.63 0.85
CA SER A 288 1.33 18.21 0.49
C SER A 288 1.36 17.24 -0.67
N LEU A 289 0.64 16.13 -0.54
CA LEU A 289 0.54 15.11 -1.58
C LEU A 289 -0.85 14.48 -1.58
N VAL A 290 -1.65 14.91 -2.55
CA VAL A 290 -3.04 14.46 -2.78
C VAL A 290 -3.13 13.92 -4.19
N ALA A 291 -3.68 12.74 -4.39
CA ALA A 291 -3.78 12.10 -5.69
C ALA A 291 -5.00 12.61 -6.49
N ASP A 292 -4.85 12.90 -7.77
CA ASP A 292 -6.01 13.12 -8.65
C ASP A 292 -6.64 11.77 -9.01
N PRO A 293 -7.90 11.48 -8.62
CA PRO A 293 -8.56 10.19 -8.85
C PRO A 293 -9.28 10.10 -10.20
N HIS A 294 -9.32 11.15 -11.01
CA HIS A 294 -10.16 11.19 -12.22
C HIS A 294 -9.87 10.02 -13.18
N ARG A 295 -8.61 9.66 -13.34
CA ARG A 295 -8.23 8.60 -14.29
C ARG A 295 -8.67 7.22 -13.82
N ILE A 296 -8.46 6.86 -12.57
CA ILE A 296 -8.89 5.55 -12.05
C ILE A 296 -10.41 5.42 -12.08
N LEU A 297 -11.15 6.46 -11.68
CA LEU A 297 -12.61 6.49 -11.71
C LEU A 297 -13.18 6.35 -13.13
N LYS A 298 -12.48 6.88 -14.13
CA LYS A 298 -12.90 6.81 -15.54
C LYS A 298 -12.55 5.49 -16.22
N THR A 299 -11.41 4.87 -15.86
CA THR A 299 -10.84 3.74 -16.60
C THR A 299 -11.04 2.40 -15.93
N LEU A 300 -11.13 2.35 -14.62
CA LEU A 300 -11.41 1.15 -13.85
C LEU A 300 -12.81 1.21 -13.25
N ALA A 301 -13.46 0.08 -13.08
CA ALA A 301 -14.77 0.00 -12.40
C ALA A 301 -14.62 0.12 -10.88
N TRP A 302 -13.76 1.04 -10.42
CA TRP A 302 -13.50 1.27 -9.02
C TRP A 302 -14.47 2.31 -8.46
N GLN A 303 -15.14 1.97 -7.36
CA GLN A 303 -16.06 2.85 -6.64
C GLN A 303 -15.69 2.84 -5.16
N PRO A 304 -14.96 3.85 -4.66
CA PRO A 304 -14.58 3.92 -3.26
C PRO A 304 -15.82 4.04 -2.35
N ARG A 305 -15.81 3.29 -1.25
CA ARG A 305 -16.93 3.19 -0.30
C ARG A 305 -16.67 3.93 1.01
N PHE A 306 -15.41 4.15 1.34
CA PHE A 306 -14.97 4.63 2.66
C PHE A 306 -14.10 5.88 2.56
N SER A 307 -14.50 6.86 1.72
CA SER A 307 -13.71 8.08 1.48
C SER A 307 -13.75 9.12 2.62
N ASN A 308 -14.53 8.87 3.67
CA ASN A 308 -14.61 9.76 4.83
C ASN A 308 -13.51 9.43 5.84
N LEU A 309 -12.72 10.44 6.26
CA LEU A 309 -11.62 10.25 7.21
C LEU A 309 -12.06 9.64 8.54
N GLU A 310 -13.20 10.07 9.08
CA GLU A 310 -13.71 9.56 10.37
C GLU A 310 -14.02 8.07 10.27
N THR A 311 -14.68 7.62 9.19
CA THR A 311 -14.94 6.19 8.94
C THR A 311 -13.64 5.37 8.84
N ILE A 312 -12.62 5.90 8.16
CA ILE A 312 -11.29 5.26 8.08
C ILE A 312 -10.71 5.05 9.47
N LEU A 313 -10.75 6.12 10.28
CA LEU A 313 -10.18 6.12 11.64
C LEU A 313 -10.98 5.26 12.61
N GLU A 314 -12.32 5.23 12.50
CA GLU A 314 -13.18 4.35 13.30
C GLU A 314 -12.89 2.87 13.06
N HIS A 315 -12.77 2.46 11.80
CA HIS A 315 -12.40 1.08 11.47
C HIS A 315 -10.99 0.72 11.97
N ALA A 316 -10.04 1.64 11.84
CA ALA A 316 -8.68 1.45 12.35
C ALA A 316 -8.66 1.34 13.88
N LEU A 317 -9.39 2.22 14.59
CA LEU A 317 -9.48 2.20 16.06
C LEU A 317 -10.14 0.90 16.57
N ALA A 318 -11.24 0.49 15.93
CA ALA A 318 -11.92 -0.75 16.28
C ALA A 318 -11.01 -1.98 16.13
N TRP A 319 -10.18 -2.01 15.08
CA TRP A 319 -9.17 -3.05 14.89
C TRP A 319 -8.11 -3.01 15.98
N GLU A 320 -7.51 -1.85 16.24
CA GLU A 320 -6.47 -1.69 17.25
C GLU A 320 -6.94 -2.09 18.65
N ALA A 321 -8.17 -1.72 19.02
CA ALA A 321 -8.76 -2.11 20.29
C ALA A 321 -8.89 -3.64 20.44
N ARG A 322 -9.30 -4.34 19.37
CA ARG A 322 -9.40 -5.82 19.36
C ARG A 322 -8.04 -6.51 19.37
N ALA A 323 -7.04 -5.97 18.64
CA ALA A 323 -5.69 -6.52 18.60
C ALA A 323 -5.04 -6.52 19.99
N ALA A 324 -5.33 -5.50 20.81
CA ALA A 324 -4.89 -5.43 22.20
C ALA A 324 -5.43 -6.57 23.08
N MET A 325 -6.71 -6.92 22.91
CA MET A 325 -7.34 -7.99 23.68
C MET A 325 -6.84 -9.39 23.30
N ARG A 326 -6.20 -9.55 22.13
CA ARG A 326 -5.60 -10.81 21.68
C ARG A 326 -4.15 -10.99 22.15
N ALA A 327 -3.49 -9.88 22.51
CA ALA A 327 -2.10 -9.89 22.99
C ALA A 327 -1.98 -9.92 24.52
N ALA A 328 -3.07 -9.68 25.27
CA ALA A 328 -3.19 -9.76 26.72
C ALA A 328 -3.67 -11.15 27.15
#